data_f595cd37f1d751422780855752f05c10
#
_entry.id   f595cd37f1d751422780855752f05c10
#
_cell.length_a   1.000
_cell.length_b   1.000
_cell.length_c   1.000
_cell.angle_alpha   90.00
_cell.angle_beta   90.00
_cell.angle_gamma   90.00
#
_symmetry.space_group_name_H-M   'P 1'
#
loop_
_entity.id
_entity.type
_entity.pdbx_description
1 polymer ?
#
loop_
_entity_poly.entity_id
_entity_poly.type
_entity_poly.pdbx_seq_one_letter_code
_entity_poly.pdbx_strand_id
1 'polypeptide(L)'
;MKINKVVAVAAALGVAVAGIAFSAPAAYAEPVSNSYVLVGSDTLQDAVNALANGTSISGASVRVTASGSSIGSYDAFGSTSIQVKPAGPTFGRPSGSGDGVKALSRSIDGANWVKNGLTKSITGQVDLARSSSGPSANPTGPLLYTPFSRDAVSYAYKFGAGVTSAAGIDTLSSADLTSLYNGTLTSVGGVTVVPRLPQDGSGTRKFWVGALGVGNSPAGVPDAATTTLQENDATQLTPAANTIQIVPFSAASWIAQSNGATGTNTIAGSGVSLGAIGGVVAFTGSGTALVPDAPFYANTTFGRDTYIVVEFARVDPTSATYDAGLASLVNTSAAKSLTNFGTSPATAGAVKKKFGFLAPSTTNTQRANLS
;
A
#
# COMPACT_ATOMS: atom_id res chain seq x y z
N MET A 1 -56.38 54.67 29.04
CA MET A 1 -55.13 54.29 28.36
C MET A 1 -55.00 52.77 28.42
N LYS A 2 -55.40 52.08 27.37
CA LYS A 2 -55.40 50.59 27.28
C LYS A 2 -54.53 50.20 26.10
N ILE A 3 -53.48 49.46 26.43
CA ILE A 3 -52.54 48.92 25.45
C ILE A 3 -53.02 47.54 25.01
N ASN A 4 -53.35 47.40 23.76
CA ASN A 4 -53.74 46.14 23.13
C ASN A 4 -52.47 45.31 22.78
N LYS A 5 -52.38 44.09 23.31
CA LYS A 5 -51.39 43.10 22.89
C LYS A 5 -51.92 42.36 21.68
N VAL A 6 -51.24 42.44 20.56
CA VAL A 6 -51.46 41.59 19.38
C VAL A 6 -50.61 40.35 19.58
N VAL A 7 -51.27 39.19 19.59
CA VAL A 7 -50.61 37.88 19.60
C VAL A 7 -50.55 37.40 18.14
N ALA A 8 -49.35 37.29 17.57
CA ALA A 8 -49.14 36.67 16.27
C ALA A 8 -48.96 35.15 16.47
N VAL A 9 -49.89 34.40 15.89
CA VAL A 9 -49.78 32.93 15.78
C VAL A 9 -49.05 32.64 14.47
N ALA A 10 -47.82 32.14 14.57
CA ALA A 10 -47.08 31.61 13.44
C ALA A 10 -47.42 30.10 13.29
N ALA A 11 -48.13 29.77 12.23
CA ALA A 11 -48.37 28.39 11.82
C ALA A 11 -47.11 27.85 11.14
N ALA A 12 -46.37 26.94 11.80
CA ALA A 12 -45.27 26.20 11.19
C ALA A 12 -45.82 25.04 10.35
N LEU A 13 -45.81 25.18 9.04
CA LEU A 13 -45.98 24.09 8.09
C LEU A 13 -44.70 23.27 8.06
N GLY A 14 -44.71 22.11 8.74
CA GLY A 14 -43.64 21.13 8.65
C GLY A 14 -43.68 20.38 7.32
N VAL A 15 -42.79 20.71 6.41
CA VAL A 15 -42.48 19.88 5.25
C VAL A 15 -41.52 18.79 5.68
N ALA A 16 -42.00 17.56 5.87
CA ALA A 16 -41.17 16.39 6.04
C ALA A 16 -40.51 16.06 4.69
N VAL A 17 -39.33 16.59 4.44
CA VAL A 17 -38.44 16.09 3.39
C VAL A 17 -37.82 14.80 3.93
N ALA A 18 -38.28 13.65 3.43
CA ALA A 18 -37.58 12.39 3.61
C ALA A 18 -36.22 12.50 2.91
N GLY A 19 -35.22 12.94 3.65
CA GLY A 19 -33.82 12.99 3.20
C GLY A 19 -33.33 11.56 3.01
N ILE A 20 -33.19 11.14 1.75
CA ILE A 20 -32.32 10.03 1.40
C ILE A 20 -30.92 10.50 1.81
N ALA A 21 -30.45 10.05 2.95
CA ALA A 21 -29.06 10.25 3.36
C ALA A 21 -28.19 9.45 2.38
N PHE A 22 -27.76 10.09 1.29
CA PHE A 22 -26.55 9.64 0.61
C PHE A 22 -25.45 9.77 1.64
N SER A 23 -25.00 8.65 2.20
CA SER A 23 -23.72 8.58 2.87
C SER A 23 -22.64 8.83 1.81
N ALA A 24 -22.34 10.11 1.54
CA ALA A 24 -21.13 10.44 0.83
C ALA A 24 -19.98 9.82 1.65
N PRO A 25 -19.10 9.02 1.04
CA PRO A 25 -17.92 8.57 1.73
C PRO A 25 -17.23 9.82 2.29
N ALA A 26 -16.89 9.80 3.58
CA ALA A 26 -16.16 10.89 4.19
C ALA A 26 -14.93 11.16 3.32
N ALA A 27 -14.93 12.26 2.60
CA ALA A 27 -13.76 12.72 1.90
C ALA A 27 -12.76 13.09 3.00
N TYR A 28 -11.84 12.19 3.31
CA TYR A 28 -10.70 12.53 4.14
C TYR A 28 -9.98 13.65 3.43
N ALA A 29 -9.98 14.84 4.01
CA ALA A 29 -9.22 15.96 3.50
C ALA A 29 -7.75 15.55 3.56
N GLU A 30 -7.15 15.32 2.40
CA GLU A 30 -5.73 15.00 2.30
C GLU A 30 -4.94 16.18 2.88
N PRO A 31 -3.98 15.94 3.79
CA PRO A 31 -3.21 17.03 4.37
C PRO A 31 -2.36 17.70 3.29
N VAL A 32 -2.46 19.01 3.17
CA VAL A 32 -1.51 19.77 2.36
C VAL A 32 -0.27 20.03 3.22
N SER A 33 0.89 19.51 2.83
CA SER A 33 2.11 19.58 3.62
C SER A 33 3.03 20.70 3.14
N ASN A 34 3.46 21.56 4.05
CA ASN A 34 4.54 22.53 3.79
C ASN A 34 5.94 21.87 3.89
N SER A 35 6.01 20.60 4.25
CA SER A 35 7.24 19.87 4.52
C SER A 35 7.45 18.76 3.50
N TYR A 36 7.82 17.57 3.93
CA TYR A 36 8.14 16.45 3.04
C TYR A 36 6.89 15.70 2.63
N VAL A 37 6.77 15.39 1.35
CA VAL A 37 5.65 14.67 0.73
C VAL A 37 6.07 13.26 0.36
N LEU A 38 5.30 12.28 0.82
CA LEU A 38 5.53 10.86 0.59
C LEU A 38 4.29 10.20 -0.03
N VAL A 39 4.48 9.53 -1.17
CA VAL A 39 3.42 8.86 -1.95
C VAL A 39 3.83 7.42 -2.30
N GLY A 40 2.97 6.64 -2.92
CA GLY A 40 3.32 5.34 -3.52
C GLY A 40 2.68 4.13 -2.87
N SER A 41 3.44 3.07 -2.65
CA SER A 41 2.96 1.74 -2.26
C SER A 41 1.89 1.74 -1.18
N ASP A 42 0.78 1.03 -1.45
CA ASP A 42 -0.25 0.69 -0.48
C ASP A 42 0.30 -0.23 0.63
N THR A 43 1.08 -1.24 0.27
CA THR A 43 1.65 -2.20 1.24
C THR A 43 2.33 -1.54 2.45
N LEU A 44 3.02 -0.40 2.25
CA LEU A 44 3.73 0.31 3.31
C LEU A 44 2.89 1.42 3.96
N GLN A 45 1.75 1.76 3.38
CA GLN A 45 0.96 2.96 3.69
C GLN A 45 0.62 3.07 5.18
N ASP A 46 -0.03 2.07 5.75
CA ASP A 46 -0.53 2.13 7.12
C ASP A 46 0.59 2.26 8.14
N ALA A 47 1.69 1.50 7.96
CA ALA A 47 2.86 1.60 8.84
C ALA A 47 3.54 2.98 8.74
N VAL A 48 3.63 3.54 7.52
CA VAL A 48 4.22 4.87 7.30
C VAL A 48 3.29 5.95 7.83
N ASN A 49 1.98 5.85 7.63
CA ASN A 49 0.99 6.78 8.17
C ASN A 49 1.04 6.81 9.71
N ALA A 50 1.12 5.64 10.34
CA ALA A 50 1.28 5.53 11.79
C ALA A 50 2.57 6.20 12.28
N LEU A 51 3.68 6.00 11.58
CA LEU A 51 4.97 6.63 11.91
C LEU A 51 4.96 8.16 11.69
N ALA A 52 4.37 8.64 10.59
CA ALA A 52 4.31 10.06 10.26
C ALA A 52 3.38 10.85 11.21
N ASN A 53 2.24 10.27 11.56
CA ASN A 53 1.24 10.91 12.42
C ASN A 53 1.54 10.73 13.92
N GLY A 54 2.34 9.72 14.26
CA GLY A 54 2.62 9.31 15.64
C GLY A 54 1.66 8.22 16.10
N THR A 55 2.22 7.22 16.80
CA THR A 55 1.49 6.05 17.30
C THR A 55 2.09 5.53 18.58
N SER A 56 1.29 4.84 19.38
CA SER A 56 1.73 4.10 20.58
C SER A 56 1.53 2.58 20.44
N ILE A 57 1.26 2.08 19.22
CA ILE A 57 0.94 0.67 18.97
C ILE A 57 2.05 -0.30 19.42
N SER A 58 3.30 0.16 19.48
CA SER A 58 4.45 -0.61 19.94
C SER A 58 4.62 -0.63 21.49
N GLY A 59 3.75 0.07 22.22
CA GLY A 59 3.87 0.24 23.67
C GLY A 59 4.63 1.49 24.11
N ALA A 60 5.15 2.28 23.15
CA ALA A 60 5.78 3.57 23.41
C ALA A 60 5.35 4.56 22.30
N SER A 61 5.40 5.86 22.60
CA SER A 61 5.09 6.90 21.61
C SER A 61 6.21 7.01 20.58
N VAL A 62 5.88 6.76 19.32
CA VAL A 62 6.80 6.86 18.18
C VAL A 62 6.19 7.78 17.13
N ARG A 63 6.90 8.83 16.77
CA ARG A 63 6.61 9.68 15.62
C ARG A 63 7.91 9.93 14.85
N VAL A 64 7.88 9.79 13.55
CA VAL A 64 8.99 10.10 12.65
C VAL A 64 8.81 11.52 12.13
N THR A 65 9.85 12.33 12.25
CA THR A 65 9.90 13.70 11.73
C THR A 65 11.22 13.93 11.02
N ALA A 66 11.22 14.82 10.04
CA ALA A 66 12.44 15.25 9.34
C ALA A 66 13.07 16.42 10.09
N SER A 67 13.91 16.14 11.09
CA SER A 67 14.52 17.16 11.94
C SER A 67 13.49 18.15 12.54
N GLY A 68 12.34 17.64 12.98
CA GLY A 68 11.22 18.42 13.52
C GLY A 68 10.12 18.76 12.51
N SER A 69 10.39 18.73 11.21
CA SER A 69 9.38 18.93 10.17
C SER A 69 8.50 17.70 9.97
N SER A 70 7.22 17.91 9.65
CA SER A 70 6.25 16.84 9.45
C SER A 70 6.42 16.16 8.08
N ILE A 71 5.87 14.96 7.95
CA ILE A 71 5.78 14.21 6.71
C ILE A 71 4.30 14.15 6.32
N GLY A 72 3.96 14.64 5.13
CA GLY A 72 2.66 14.38 4.50
C GLY A 72 2.72 13.03 3.79
N SER A 73 2.16 11.99 4.41
CA SER A 73 2.02 10.67 3.77
C SER A 73 0.64 10.56 3.15
N TYR A 74 0.60 10.34 1.83
CA TYR A 74 -0.64 10.29 1.05
C TYR A 74 -0.99 8.85 0.71
N ASP A 75 -2.26 8.50 0.86
CA ASP A 75 -2.75 7.17 0.58
C ASP A 75 -2.70 6.85 -0.92
N ALA A 76 -2.43 5.58 -1.24
CA ALA A 76 -2.36 5.11 -2.62
C ALA A 76 -3.73 5.16 -3.30
N PHE A 77 -4.79 5.00 -2.53
CA PHE A 77 -6.18 5.02 -3.00
C PHE A 77 -6.99 6.12 -2.30
N GLY A 78 -8.08 6.56 -2.93
CA GLY A 78 -8.93 7.65 -2.47
C GLY A 78 -9.44 8.50 -3.62
N SER A 79 -9.39 9.84 -3.50
CA SER A 79 -9.74 10.75 -4.60
C SER A 79 -8.83 10.51 -5.81
N THR A 80 -9.33 10.73 -7.01
CA THR A 80 -8.58 10.52 -8.27
C THR A 80 -7.39 11.46 -8.42
N SER A 81 -7.39 12.60 -7.71
CA SER A 81 -6.32 13.60 -7.74
C SER A 81 -6.02 14.14 -6.35
N ILE A 82 -4.82 14.66 -6.16
CA ILE A 82 -4.32 15.24 -4.91
C ILE A 82 -3.63 16.58 -5.17
N GLN A 83 -3.65 17.44 -4.15
CA GLN A 83 -2.78 18.62 -4.04
C GLN A 83 -1.93 18.44 -2.79
N VAL A 84 -0.61 18.37 -2.92
CA VAL A 84 0.28 17.93 -1.84
C VAL A 84 1.01 19.08 -1.14
N LYS A 85 1.20 20.22 -1.81
CA LYS A 85 1.82 21.42 -1.23
C LYS A 85 0.90 22.63 -1.41
N PRO A 86 0.92 23.62 -0.50
CA PRO A 86 0.16 24.86 -0.66
C PRO A 86 0.48 25.53 -2.00
N ALA A 87 -0.54 26.03 -2.68
CA ALA A 87 -0.44 26.60 -4.02
C ALA A 87 0.19 25.70 -5.10
N GLY A 88 0.46 24.43 -4.80
CA GLY A 88 0.93 23.43 -5.77
C GLY A 88 -0.18 23.01 -6.74
N PRO A 89 0.19 22.32 -7.83
CA PRO A 89 -0.79 21.80 -8.78
C PRO A 89 -1.62 20.67 -8.16
N THR A 90 -2.88 20.57 -8.57
CA THR A 90 -3.66 19.34 -8.41
C THR A 90 -3.25 18.37 -9.52
N PHE A 91 -2.87 17.15 -9.18
CA PHE A 91 -2.41 16.11 -10.12
C PHE A 91 -2.97 14.74 -9.77
N GLY A 92 -2.95 13.83 -10.75
CA GLY A 92 -3.48 12.47 -10.58
C GLY A 92 -2.77 11.74 -9.45
N ARG A 93 -3.52 11.10 -8.56
CA ARG A 93 -2.98 10.36 -7.38
C ARG A 93 -2.05 9.24 -7.81
N PRO A 94 -0.81 9.16 -7.31
CA PRO A 94 0.05 7.99 -7.48
C PRO A 94 -0.51 6.80 -6.69
N SER A 95 -0.89 5.72 -7.39
CA SER A 95 -1.58 4.57 -6.80
C SER A 95 -0.73 3.29 -6.88
N GLY A 96 0.23 3.16 -5.99
CA GLY A 96 1.13 2.01 -5.91
C GLY A 96 2.61 2.36 -6.06
N SER A 97 3.48 1.38 -5.96
CA SER A 97 4.95 1.56 -5.91
C SER A 97 5.51 2.18 -7.18
N GLY A 98 5.10 1.68 -8.35
CA GLY A 98 5.59 2.18 -9.63
C GLY A 98 5.18 3.63 -9.87
N ASP A 99 3.93 3.96 -9.57
CA ASP A 99 3.42 5.33 -9.66
C ASP A 99 4.13 6.27 -8.69
N GLY A 100 4.37 5.82 -7.44
CA GLY A 100 5.08 6.62 -6.44
C GLY A 100 6.49 6.98 -6.88
N VAL A 101 7.26 5.99 -7.36
CA VAL A 101 8.62 6.19 -7.85
C VAL A 101 8.62 7.07 -9.11
N LYS A 102 7.65 6.87 -10.02
CA LYS A 102 7.51 7.71 -11.20
C LYS A 102 7.12 9.15 -10.85
N ALA A 103 6.22 9.37 -9.89
CA ALA A 103 5.88 10.72 -9.42
C ALA A 103 7.08 11.41 -8.77
N LEU A 104 7.86 10.70 -7.95
CA LEU A 104 9.14 11.22 -7.42
C LEU A 104 10.11 11.57 -8.57
N SER A 105 10.23 10.72 -9.57
CA SER A 105 11.07 10.99 -10.74
C SER A 105 10.64 12.25 -11.49
N ARG A 106 9.34 12.43 -11.73
CA ARG A 106 8.77 13.65 -12.36
C ARG A 106 8.93 14.89 -11.49
N SER A 107 8.96 14.71 -10.16
CA SER A 107 9.26 15.80 -9.22
C SER A 107 10.72 16.26 -9.31
N ILE A 108 11.63 15.37 -9.68
CA ILE A 108 13.07 15.64 -9.83
C ILE A 108 13.38 16.21 -11.22
N ASP A 109 12.95 15.53 -12.28
CA ASP A 109 13.34 15.86 -13.66
C ASP A 109 12.47 16.92 -14.34
N GLY A 110 11.33 17.29 -13.73
CA GLY A 110 10.41 18.28 -14.26
C GLY A 110 9.58 17.82 -15.45
N ALA A 111 9.71 16.57 -15.89
CA ALA A 111 8.87 16.03 -16.94
C ALA A 111 7.41 15.89 -16.46
N ASN A 112 6.48 15.87 -17.40
CA ASN A 112 5.07 15.80 -17.05
C ASN A 112 4.69 14.47 -16.37
N TRP A 113 3.95 14.60 -15.29
CA TRP A 113 3.21 13.51 -14.66
C TRP A 113 1.86 13.34 -15.35
N VAL A 114 1.60 12.14 -15.84
CA VAL A 114 0.34 11.78 -16.52
C VAL A 114 -0.35 10.67 -15.75
N LYS A 115 -1.50 10.96 -15.16
CA LYS A 115 -2.30 9.97 -14.42
C LYS A 115 -3.75 10.43 -14.32
N ASN A 116 -4.70 9.48 -14.41
CA ASN A 116 -6.14 9.71 -14.26
C ASN A 116 -6.66 10.85 -15.17
N GLY A 117 -6.19 10.92 -16.41
CA GLY A 117 -6.58 11.95 -17.38
C GLY A 117 -5.97 13.34 -17.13
N LEU A 118 -5.14 13.50 -16.12
CA LEU A 118 -4.45 14.76 -15.81
C LEU A 118 -2.99 14.70 -16.29
N THR A 119 -2.54 15.74 -16.97
CA THR A 119 -1.14 15.98 -17.33
C THR A 119 -0.66 17.24 -16.63
N LYS A 120 0.31 17.12 -15.73
CA LYS A 120 0.80 18.22 -14.90
C LYS A 120 2.31 18.18 -14.73
N SER A 121 2.98 19.34 -14.70
CA SER A 121 4.30 19.44 -14.07
C SER A 121 4.13 19.37 -12.56
N ILE A 122 4.92 18.52 -11.92
CA ILE A 122 4.92 18.30 -10.45
C ILE A 122 6.31 18.51 -9.86
N THR A 123 7.14 19.33 -10.51
CA THR A 123 8.50 19.66 -10.05
C THR A 123 8.51 20.09 -8.59
N GLY A 124 9.30 19.44 -7.75
CA GLY A 124 9.43 19.76 -6.32
C GLY A 124 8.19 19.40 -5.46
N GLN A 125 7.20 18.66 -6.00
CA GLN A 125 5.99 18.34 -5.25
C GLN A 125 6.11 17.05 -4.40
N VAL A 126 6.92 16.09 -4.80
CA VAL A 126 7.12 14.81 -4.13
C VAL A 126 8.57 14.68 -3.70
N ASP A 127 8.80 14.33 -2.43
CA ASP A 127 10.14 14.24 -1.83
C ASP A 127 10.56 12.78 -1.58
N LEU A 128 9.60 11.88 -1.31
CA LEU A 128 9.84 10.46 -1.04
C LEU A 128 8.80 9.59 -1.74
N ALA A 129 9.20 8.35 -2.06
CA ALA A 129 8.25 7.33 -2.49
C ALA A 129 8.35 6.07 -1.63
N ARG A 130 7.18 5.43 -1.38
CA ARG A 130 7.10 4.07 -0.84
C ARG A 130 7.18 3.09 -2.01
N SER A 131 7.98 2.02 -1.87
CA SER A 131 8.02 0.95 -2.87
C SER A 131 8.04 -0.44 -2.22
N SER A 132 7.14 -1.32 -2.62
CA SER A 132 7.12 -2.73 -2.27
C SER A 132 7.77 -3.63 -3.32
N SER A 133 8.51 -3.03 -4.25
CA SER A 133 9.35 -3.74 -5.21
C SER A 133 10.73 -3.07 -5.30
N GLY A 134 11.77 -3.89 -5.49
CA GLY A 134 13.14 -3.42 -5.65
C GLY A 134 13.36 -2.71 -7.00
N PRO A 135 14.45 -1.93 -7.12
CA PRO A 135 14.83 -1.27 -8.36
C PRO A 135 15.51 -2.21 -9.35
N SER A 136 15.57 -1.78 -10.62
CA SER A 136 16.65 -2.18 -11.50
C SER A 136 17.88 -1.34 -11.13
N ALA A 137 18.86 -1.97 -10.49
CA ALA A 137 19.99 -1.27 -9.91
C ALA A 137 20.86 -0.56 -10.98
N ASN A 138 21.23 0.70 -10.68
CA ASN A 138 22.23 1.45 -11.40
C ASN A 138 23.07 2.27 -10.39
N PRO A 139 24.36 1.95 -10.18
CA PRO A 139 25.18 2.61 -9.15
C PRO A 139 25.32 4.13 -9.31
N THR A 140 25.09 4.66 -10.49
CA THR A 140 25.14 6.10 -10.78
C THR A 140 23.78 6.77 -10.88
N GLY A 141 22.69 5.99 -10.73
CA GLY A 141 21.33 6.50 -10.84
C GLY A 141 20.99 7.55 -9.79
N PRO A 142 20.10 8.50 -10.07
CA PRO A 142 19.77 9.59 -9.15
C PRO A 142 18.82 9.20 -8.02
N LEU A 143 18.16 8.05 -8.07
CA LEU A 143 17.30 7.55 -7.00
C LEU A 143 18.10 6.68 -6.01
N LEU A 144 17.80 6.83 -4.71
CA LEU A 144 18.31 5.97 -3.65
C LEU A 144 17.15 5.20 -3.03
N TYR A 145 17.24 3.87 -3.09
CA TYR A 145 16.34 2.93 -2.42
C TYR A 145 16.96 2.50 -1.10
N THR A 146 16.37 2.92 0.01
CA THR A 146 16.79 2.51 1.35
C THR A 146 15.82 1.45 1.87
N PRO A 147 16.29 0.26 2.29
CA PRO A 147 15.43 -0.80 2.81
C PRO A 147 14.58 -0.32 3.98
N PHE A 148 13.26 -0.53 3.88
CA PHE A 148 12.28 -0.18 4.91
C PHE A 148 11.96 -1.37 5.81
N SER A 149 11.66 -2.51 5.20
CA SER A 149 11.25 -3.74 5.91
C SER A 149 11.25 -4.92 4.97
N ARG A 150 11.03 -6.12 5.52
CA ARG A 150 10.74 -7.34 4.77
C ARG A 150 9.27 -7.67 4.86
N ASP A 151 8.68 -7.96 3.71
CA ASP A 151 7.33 -8.48 3.50
C ASP A 151 7.42 -9.82 2.76
N ALA A 152 6.30 -10.49 2.61
CA ALA A 152 6.14 -11.63 1.72
C ALA A 152 4.80 -11.52 0.99
N VAL A 153 4.68 -12.18 -0.16
CA VAL A 153 3.43 -12.21 -0.94
C VAL A 153 2.94 -13.64 -1.05
N SER A 154 1.69 -13.85 -0.64
CA SER A 154 0.96 -15.08 -0.93
C SER A 154 -0.26 -14.74 -1.80
N TYR A 155 -1.10 -15.73 -2.07
CA TYR A 155 -2.36 -15.50 -2.77
C TYR A 155 -3.53 -15.52 -1.78
N ALA A 156 -4.43 -14.56 -1.93
CA ALA A 156 -5.73 -14.58 -1.30
C ALA A 156 -6.73 -15.24 -2.25
N TYR A 157 -7.71 -16.00 -1.72
CA TYR A 157 -8.73 -16.64 -2.53
C TYR A 157 -10.12 -16.49 -1.91
N LYS A 158 -11.14 -16.49 -2.78
CA LYS A 158 -12.55 -16.40 -2.38
C LYS A 158 -13.40 -17.33 -3.22
N PHE A 159 -14.31 -18.04 -2.57
CA PHE A 159 -15.32 -18.88 -3.20
C PHE A 159 -16.50 -18.02 -3.71
N GLY A 160 -16.95 -18.29 -4.92
CA GLY A 160 -18.20 -17.78 -5.45
C GLY A 160 -19.42 -18.57 -4.93
N ALA A 161 -20.60 -18.04 -5.13
CA ALA A 161 -21.83 -18.71 -4.74
C ALA A 161 -21.89 -20.14 -5.33
N GLY A 162 -22.34 -21.10 -4.53
CA GLY A 162 -22.40 -22.50 -4.92
C GLY A 162 -21.10 -23.31 -4.70
N VAL A 163 -19.97 -22.65 -4.37
CA VAL A 163 -18.73 -23.34 -4.02
C VAL A 163 -18.56 -23.31 -2.50
N THR A 164 -18.45 -24.47 -1.87
CA THR A 164 -18.22 -24.59 -0.42
C THR A 164 -16.80 -25.08 -0.09
N SER A 165 -16.14 -25.76 -1.05
CA SER A 165 -14.76 -26.25 -0.92
C SER A 165 -14.18 -26.55 -2.30
N ALA A 166 -12.86 -26.57 -2.39
CA ALA A 166 -12.10 -27.06 -3.54
C ALA A 166 -10.77 -27.64 -3.02
N ALA A 167 -10.56 -28.94 -3.24
CA ALA A 167 -9.38 -29.62 -2.72
C ALA A 167 -8.09 -29.01 -3.29
N GLY A 168 -7.15 -28.62 -2.42
CA GLY A 168 -5.85 -28.06 -2.78
C GLY A 168 -5.82 -26.56 -3.07
N ILE A 169 -6.96 -25.84 -3.01
CA ILE A 169 -6.97 -24.39 -3.27
C ILE A 169 -6.24 -23.60 -2.18
N ASP A 170 -6.17 -24.12 -0.98
CA ASP A 170 -5.51 -23.54 0.19
C ASP A 170 -3.99 -23.77 0.23
N THR A 171 -3.45 -24.67 -0.64
CA THR A 171 -2.06 -25.10 -0.61
C THR A 171 -1.42 -25.19 -1.99
N LEU A 172 -1.79 -24.30 -2.92
CA LEU A 172 -1.25 -24.25 -4.28
C LEU A 172 0.28 -24.20 -4.28
N SER A 173 0.91 -25.01 -5.11
CA SER A 173 2.35 -24.92 -5.35
C SER A 173 2.70 -23.71 -6.22
N SER A 174 3.98 -23.33 -6.24
CA SER A 174 4.47 -22.30 -7.16
C SER A 174 4.19 -22.67 -8.63
N ALA A 175 4.28 -23.94 -8.99
CA ALA A 175 3.99 -24.45 -10.33
C ALA A 175 2.50 -24.31 -10.69
N ASP A 176 1.59 -24.63 -9.74
CA ASP A 176 0.14 -24.44 -9.94
C ASP A 176 -0.19 -22.98 -10.13
N LEU A 177 0.38 -22.11 -9.31
CA LEU A 177 0.21 -20.65 -9.44
C LEU A 177 0.70 -20.14 -10.80
N THR A 178 1.90 -20.56 -11.23
CA THR A 178 2.43 -20.20 -12.57
C THR A 178 1.48 -20.70 -13.66
N SER A 179 0.98 -21.92 -13.57
CA SER A 179 0.08 -22.54 -14.55
C SER A 179 -1.29 -21.85 -14.61
N LEU A 180 -1.85 -21.46 -13.45
CA LEU A 180 -3.08 -20.70 -13.36
C LEU A 180 -2.93 -19.31 -14.03
N TYR A 181 -1.85 -18.59 -13.71
CA TYR A 181 -1.60 -17.27 -14.30
C TYR A 181 -1.26 -17.34 -15.79
N ASN A 182 -0.61 -18.39 -16.27
CA ASN A 182 -0.39 -18.62 -17.72
C ASN A 182 -1.64 -19.17 -18.45
N GLY A 183 -2.69 -19.58 -17.72
CA GLY A 183 -3.90 -20.13 -18.32
C GLY A 183 -3.80 -21.59 -18.76
N THR A 184 -2.70 -22.29 -18.43
CA THR A 184 -2.53 -23.72 -18.71
C THR A 184 -3.22 -24.64 -17.70
N LEU A 185 -3.47 -24.13 -16.49
CA LEU A 185 -4.35 -24.69 -15.48
C LEU A 185 -5.53 -23.74 -15.29
N THR A 186 -6.77 -24.26 -15.33
CA THR A 186 -7.98 -23.42 -15.24
C THR A 186 -8.91 -23.84 -14.11
N SER A 187 -8.62 -24.95 -13.42
CA SER A 187 -9.42 -25.45 -12.31
C SER A 187 -8.57 -26.12 -11.24
N VAL A 188 -9.05 -26.09 -9.99
CA VAL A 188 -8.42 -26.75 -8.84
C VAL A 188 -9.54 -27.45 -8.07
N GLY A 189 -9.34 -28.72 -7.68
CA GLY A 189 -10.35 -29.51 -7.00
C GLY A 189 -11.69 -29.61 -7.78
N GLY A 190 -11.65 -29.52 -9.11
CA GLY A 190 -12.84 -29.56 -9.98
C GLY A 190 -13.58 -28.23 -10.11
N VAL A 191 -13.10 -27.15 -9.49
CA VAL A 191 -13.71 -25.82 -9.54
C VAL A 191 -12.88 -24.88 -10.41
N THR A 192 -13.51 -24.12 -11.29
CA THR A 192 -12.84 -23.10 -12.12
C THR A 192 -12.19 -22.03 -11.25
N VAL A 193 -10.91 -21.74 -11.47
CA VAL A 193 -10.16 -20.69 -10.79
C VAL A 193 -9.89 -19.55 -11.75
N VAL A 194 -10.20 -18.32 -11.34
CA VAL A 194 -9.99 -17.08 -12.09
C VAL A 194 -8.91 -16.26 -11.40
N PRO A 195 -7.67 -16.27 -11.89
CA PRO A 195 -6.61 -15.41 -11.36
C PRO A 195 -6.92 -13.93 -11.63
N ARG A 196 -6.59 -13.09 -10.66
CA ARG A 196 -6.69 -11.63 -10.75
C ARG A 196 -5.34 -11.00 -10.43
N LEU A 197 -5.12 -9.79 -10.90
CA LEU A 197 -3.97 -8.96 -10.56
C LEU A 197 -4.45 -7.59 -10.06
N PRO A 198 -3.70 -6.95 -9.15
CA PRO A 198 -3.90 -5.53 -8.85
C PRO A 198 -3.67 -4.68 -10.10
N GLN A 199 -4.12 -3.41 -10.05
CA GLN A 199 -3.97 -2.42 -11.10
C GLN A 199 -2.50 -2.26 -11.54
N ASP A 200 -2.30 -1.73 -12.73
CA ASP A 200 -0.97 -1.34 -13.20
C ASP A 200 -0.36 -0.27 -12.28
N GLY A 201 0.96 -0.32 -12.06
CA GLY A 201 1.64 0.51 -11.05
C GLY A 201 1.73 -0.12 -9.66
N SER A 202 0.99 -1.22 -9.37
CA SER A 202 1.12 -1.98 -8.12
C SER A 202 2.48 -2.66 -7.99
N GLY A 203 3.14 -2.45 -6.85
CA GLY A 203 4.40 -3.15 -6.52
C GLY A 203 4.18 -4.63 -6.24
N THR A 204 3.03 -5.00 -5.69
CA THR A 204 2.65 -6.40 -5.45
C THR A 204 2.42 -7.13 -6.77
N ARG A 205 1.74 -6.51 -7.76
CA ARG A 205 1.63 -7.06 -9.11
C ARG A 205 3.00 -7.28 -9.75
N LYS A 206 3.84 -6.24 -9.80
CA LYS A 206 5.19 -6.31 -10.37
C LYS A 206 6.01 -7.44 -9.74
N PHE A 207 5.99 -7.54 -8.42
CA PHE A 207 6.69 -8.58 -7.69
C PHE A 207 6.13 -9.97 -8.02
N TRP A 208 4.81 -10.15 -8.00
CA TRP A 208 4.15 -11.43 -8.21
C TRP A 208 4.39 -12.01 -9.60
N VAL A 209 4.21 -11.21 -10.65
CA VAL A 209 4.45 -11.69 -12.02
C VAL A 209 5.93 -12.04 -12.25
N GLY A 210 6.85 -11.29 -11.61
CA GLY A 210 8.27 -11.62 -11.61
C GLY A 210 8.59 -12.92 -10.87
N ALA A 211 7.99 -13.14 -9.68
CA ALA A 211 8.16 -14.34 -8.88
C ALA A 211 7.67 -15.60 -9.59
N LEU A 212 6.57 -15.48 -10.35
CA LEU A 212 6.02 -16.60 -11.14
C LEU A 212 6.66 -16.75 -12.52
N GLY A 213 7.52 -15.80 -12.93
CA GLY A 213 8.12 -15.81 -14.29
C GLY A 213 7.12 -15.61 -15.42
N VAL A 214 5.99 -14.91 -15.13
CA VAL A 214 4.95 -14.62 -16.13
C VAL A 214 5.02 -13.15 -16.58
N GLY A 215 4.43 -12.83 -17.74
CA GLY A 215 4.38 -11.45 -18.24
C GLY A 215 3.45 -10.55 -17.41
N ASN A 216 3.53 -9.24 -17.60
CA ASN A 216 2.67 -8.27 -16.89
C ASN A 216 1.18 -8.38 -17.24
N SER A 217 0.84 -9.00 -18.37
CA SER A 217 -0.54 -9.34 -18.76
C SER A 217 -0.60 -10.83 -19.10
N PRO A 218 -0.58 -11.71 -18.08
CA PRO A 218 -0.53 -13.15 -18.31
C PRO A 218 -1.88 -13.66 -18.84
N ALA A 219 -1.84 -14.70 -19.68
CA ALA A 219 -3.01 -15.19 -20.41
C ALA A 219 -4.13 -15.75 -19.51
N GLY A 220 -3.80 -16.23 -18.31
CA GLY A 220 -4.78 -16.73 -17.34
C GLY A 220 -5.54 -15.63 -16.58
N VAL A 221 -5.19 -14.34 -16.76
CA VAL A 221 -5.83 -13.20 -16.10
C VAL A 221 -6.67 -12.41 -17.12
N PRO A 222 -8.01 -12.58 -17.13
CA PRO A 222 -8.85 -12.05 -18.19
C PRO A 222 -8.81 -10.52 -18.36
N ASP A 223 -8.59 -9.79 -17.26
CA ASP A 223 -8.59 -8.33 -17.21
C ASP A 223 -7.21 -7.72 -16.87
N ALA A 224 -6.13 -8.45 -17.12
CA ALA A 224 -4.79 -8.02 -16.71
C ALA A 224 -4.40 -6.61 -17.22
N ALA A 225 -4.83 -6.25 -18.43
CA ALA A 225 -4.51 -4.96 -19.05
C ALA A 225 -5.41 -3.80 -18.56
N THR A 226 -6.58 -4.09 -18.01
CA THR A 226 -7.63 -3.09 -17.71
C THR A 226 -8.06 -3.06 -16.25
N THR A 227 -7.53 -3.97 -15.42
CA THR A 227 -7.91 -4.08 -14.02
C THR A 227 -7.64 -2.79 -13.24
N THR A 228 -8.60 -2.40 -12.43
CA THR A 228 -8.50 -1.33 -11.42
C THR A 228 -8.48 -1.86 -9.99
N LEU A 229 -8.32 -3.18 -9.83
CA LEU A 229 -8.34 -3.86 -8.54
C LEU A 229 -7.23 -3.29 -7.64
N GLN A 230 -7.64 -2.81 -6.46
CA GLN A 230 -6.70 -2.28 -5.47
C GLN A 230 -5.94 -3.43 -4.80
N GLU A 231 -4.64 -3.25 -4.60
CA GLU A 231 -3.86 -4.23 -3.84
C GLU A 231 -4.28 -4.23 -2.36
N ASN A 232 -4.16 -5.38 -1.71
CA ASN A 232 -4.45 -5.57 -0.27
C ASN A 232 -5.89 -5.23 0.17
N ASP A 233 -6.84 -5.24 -0.78
CA ASP A 233 -8.28 -5.05 -0.52
C ASP A 233 -9.04 -6.35 -0.84
N ALA A 234 -9.40 -7.10 0.21
CA ALA A 234 -10.11 -8.37 0.08
C ALA A 234 -11.55 -8.21 -0.46
N THR A 235 -12.15 -7.02 -0.33
CA THR A 235 -13.51 -6.75 -0.83
C THR A 235 -13.57 -6.71 -2.36
N GLN A 236 -12.42 -6.52 -3.03
CA GLN A 236 -12.31 -6.51 -4.49
C GLN A 236 -12.48 -7.90 -5.12
N LEU A 237 -12.41 -8.99 -4.33
CA LEU A 237 -12.69 -10.33 -4.82
C LEU A 237 -14.20 -10.58 -4.88
N THR A 238 -14.74 -10.62 -6.09
CA THR A 238 -16.16 -10.81 -6.41
C THR A 238 -16.33 -11.95 -7.41
N PRO A 239 -16.04 -13.22 -6.99
CA PRO A 239 -16.11 -14.35 -7.90
C PRO A 239 -17.54 -14.59 -8.39
N ALA A 240 -17.67 -14.99 -9.66
CA ALA A 240 -18.92 -15.47 -10.22
C ALA A 240 -19.36 -16.78 -9.53
N ALA A 241 -20.66 -17.12 -9.65
CA ALA A 241 -21.15 -18.39 -9.13
C ALA A 241 -20.36 -19.58 -9.70
N ASN A 242 -20.13 -20.58 -8.86
CA ASN A 242 -19.39 -21.81 -9.19
C ASN A 242 -17.92 -21.56 -9.61
N THR A 243 -17.32 -20.43 -9.23
CA THR A 243 -15.89 -20.14 -9.49
C THR A 243 -15.15 -19.77 -8.22
N ILE A 244 -13.83 -19.71 -8.30
CA ILE A 244 -12.94 -19.19 -7.27
C ILE A 244 -12.13 -18.03 -7.90
N GLN A 245 -11.98 -16.92 -7.21
CA GLN A 245 -10.98 -15.91 -7.57
C GLN A 245 -9.77 -16.00 -6.66
N ILE A 246 -8.58 -15.81 -7.24
CA ILE A 246 -7.32 -15.67 -6.51
C ILE A 246 -6.63 -14.36 -6.90
N VAL A 247 -5.92 -13.74 -5.95
CA VAL A 247 -5.16 -12.50 -6.17
C VAL A 247 -3.90 -12.49 -5.27
N PRO A 248 -2.75 -11.94 -5.72
CA PRO A 248 -1.61 -11.74 -4.83
C PRO A 248 -1.94 -10.75 -3.72
N PHE A 249 -1.53 -11.07 -2.51
CA PHE A 249 -1.78 -10.27 -1.30
C PHE A 249 -0.53 -10.20 -0.43
N SER A 250 -0.20 -9.01 0.09
CA SER A 250 0.89 -8.84 1.05
C SER A 250 0.58 -9.56 2.36
N ALA A 251 1.49 -10.40 2.82
CA ALA A 251 1.37 -11.07 4.10
C ALA A 251 1.41 -10.06 5.27
N ALA A 252 2.23 -9.01 5.16
CA ALA A 252 2.27 -7.95 6.16
C ALA A 252 0.94 -7.21 6.24
N SER A 253 0.34 -6.82 5.11
CA SER A 253 -0.98 -6.18 5.08
C SER A 253 -2.09 -7.11 5.60
N TRP A 254 -2.02 -8.42 5.32
CA TRP A 254 -2.95 -9.40 5.88
C TRP A 254 -2.87 -9.46 7.40
N ILE A 255 -1.66 -9.56 7.94
CA ILE A 255 -1.41 -9.59 9.40
C ILE A 255 -1.87 -8.28 10.04
N ALA A 256 -1.52 -7.13 9.46
CA ALA A 256 -1.88 -5.83 9.99
C ALA A 256 -3.40 -5.63 10.08
N GLN A 257 -4.14 -5.95 9.04
CA GLN A 257 -5.60 -5.86 9.01
C GLN A 257 -6.23 -6.84 10.01
N SER A 258 -5.79 -8.11 10.02
CA SER A 258 -6.31 -9.12 10.94
C SER A 258 -6.07 -8.77 12.40
N ASN A 259 -4.94 -8.15 12.72
CA ASN A 259 -4.58 -7.72 14.08
C ASN A 259 -5.21 -6.37 14.47
N GLY A 260 -5.95 -5.71 13.58
CA GLY A 260 -6.55 -4.39 13.84
C GLY A 260 -5.52 -3.26 13.94
N ALA A 261 -4.35 -3.41 13.32
CA ALA A 261 -3.31 -2.37 13.28
C ALA A 261 -3.62 -1.27 12.24
N THR A 262 -4.47 -1.55 11.26
CA THR A 262 -4.88 -0.63 10.19
C THR A 262 -6.17 0.10 10.52
N GLY A 263 -6.38 1.27 9.92
CA GLY A 263 -7.63 2.02 10.04
C GLY A 263 -8.81 1.36 9.31
N THR A 264 -8.53 0.52 8.30
CA THR A 264 -9.52 -0.22 7.52
C THR A 264 -9.19 -1.70 7.54
N ASN A 265 -10.19 -2.55 7.77
CA ASN A 265 -10.05 -4.01 7.69
C ASN A 265 -10.99 -4.53 6.59
N THR A 266 -10.43 -4.89 5.44
CA THR A 266 -11.16 -5.44 4.29
C THR A 266 -11.30 -6.96 4.34
N ILE A 267 -10.58 -7.62 5.28
CA ILE A 267 -10.54 -9.08 5.42
C ILE A 267 -11.72 -9.58 6.25
N ALA A 268 -12.01 -8.89 7.36
CA ALA A 268 -13.07 -9.28 8.28
C ALA A 268 -14.43 -9.36 7.56
N GLY A 269 -15.09 -10.51 7.62
CA GLY A 269 -16.40 -10.74 7.00
C GLY A 269 -16.39 -10.81 5.47
N SER A 270 -15.23 -10.72 4.81
CA SER A 270 -15.14 -10.77 3.34
C SER A 270 -15.33 -12.17 2.75
N GLY A 271 -15.15 -13.22 3.54
CA GLY A 271 -15.11 -14.60 3.08
C GLY A 271 -13.84 -14.95 2.28
N VAL A 272 -12.81 -14.10 2.37
CA VAL A 272 -11.50 -14.31 1.75
C VAL A 272 -10.58 -15.03 2.72
N SER A 273 -9.76 -15.95 2.21
CA SER A 273 -8.70 -16.63 2.94
C SER A 273 -7.36 -16.43 2.27
N LEU A 274 -6.27 -16.48 3.05
CA LEU A 274 -4.91 -16.44 2.51
C LEU A 274 -4.41 -17.91 2.35
N GLY A 275 -3.92 -18.24 1.15
CA GLY A 275 -3.40 -19.57 0.84
C GLY A 275 -1.95 -19.75 1.30
N ALA A 276 -1.58 -21.00 1.55
CA ALA A 276 -0.23 -21.44 1.82
C ALA A 276 0.44 -21.87 0.50
N ILE A 277 1.60 -21.32 0.17
CA ILE A 277 2.31 -21.71 -1.05
C ILE A 277 3.12 -22.96 -0.79
N GLY A 278 2.77 -24.07 -1.49
CA GLY A 278 3.40 -25.38 -1.28
C GLY A 278 3.24 -25.90 0.15
N GLY A 279 2.16 -25.55 0.82
CA GLY A 279 1.87 -25.93 2.21
C GLY A 279 2.56 -25.06 3.27
N VAL A 280 3.35 -24.05 2.89
CA VAL A 280 3.99 -23.11 3.82
C VAL A 280 3.11 -21.87 4.00
N VAL A 281 2.69 -21.62 5.22
CA VAL A 281 1.84 -20.46 5.58
C VAL A 281 2.68 -19.19 5.71
N ALA A 282 2.06 -18.05 5.42
CA ALA A 282 2.74 -16.74 5.53
C ALA A 282 2.77 -16.18 6.96
N PHE A 283 1.99 -16.74 7.88
CA PHE A 283 1.90 -16.29 9.26
C PHE A 283 1.59 -17.46 10.20
N THR A 284 1.86 -17.26 11.49
CA THR A 284 1.45 -18.13 12.59
C THR A 284 0.57 -17.34 13.56
N GLY A 285 -0.01 -18.04 14.55
CA GLY A 285 -0.96 -17.43 15.49
C GLY A 285 -2.41 -17.53 15.01
N SER A 286 -3.33 -16.87 15.71
CA SER A 286 -4.76 -16.93 15.41
C SER A 286 -5.48 -15.64 15.84
N GLY A 287 -6.66 -15.39 15.28
CA GLY A 287 -7.48 -14.23 15.60
C GLY A 287 -6.75 -12.91 15.31
N THR A 288 -6.58 -12.07 16.33
CA THR A 288 -5.90 -10.77 16.26
C THR A 288 -4.44 -10.82 16.76
N ALA A 289 -3.85 -12.00 16.82
CA ALA A 289 -2.48 -12.24 17.28
C ALA A 289 -1.62 -12.93 16.21
N LEU A 290 -1.83 -12.59 14.93
CA LEU A 290 -1.01 -13.12 13.85
C LEU A 290 0.39 -12.53 13.89
N VAL A 291 1.38 -13.36 13.59
CA VAL A 291 2.78 -12.94 13.45
C VAL A 291 3.36 -13.51 12.15
N PRO A 292 4.31 -12.82 11.49
CA PRO A 292 4.97 -13.31 10.29
C PRO A 292 5.61 -14.69 10.51
N ASP A 293 5.44 -15.61 9.56
CA ASP A 293 6.24 -16.82 9.50
C ASP A 293 7.63 -16.50 8.94
N ALA A 294 8.65 -16.59 9.77
CA ALA A 294 10.00 -16.18 9.40
C ALA A 294 10.58 -17.00 8.23
N PRO A 295 10.40 -18.34 8.15
CA PRO A 295 10.77 -19.14 6.97
C PRO A 295 10.10 -18.68 5.69
N PHE A 296 8.80 -18.38 5.71
CA PHE A 296 8.09 -17.88 4.53
C PHE A 296 8.61 -16.50 4.09
N TYR A 297 8.83 -15.58 5.03
CA TYR A 297 9.40 -14.25 4.71
C TYR A 297 10.85 -14.32 4.21
N ALA A 298 11.62 -15.33 4.65
CA ALA A 298 12.99 -15.57 4.17
C ALA A 298 13.03 -16.23 2.77
N ASN A 299 11.90 -16.72 2.25
CA ASN A 299 11.82 -17.35 0.93
C ASN A 299 12.34 -16.38 -0.15
N THR A 300 13.19 -16.87 -1.06
CA THR A 300 13.82 -16.04 -2.09
C THR A 300 12.88 -15.68 -3.25
N THR A 301 11.80 -16.45 -3.43
CA THR A 301 10.80 -16.22 -4.49
C THR A 301 9.65 -15.36 -4.00
N PHE A 302 9.11 -15.60 -2.81
CA PHE A 302 7.89 -14.95 -2.31
C PHE A 302 8.14 -13.93 -1.19
N GLY A 303 9.32 -13.93 -0.55
CA GLY A 303 9.75 -12.86 0.34
C GLY A 303 10.38 -11.69 -0.44
N ARG A 304 10.09 -10.46 -0.01
CA ARG A 304 10.59 -9.25 -0.66
C ARG A 304 11.00 -8.18 0.34
N ASP A 305 12.07 -7.45 0.04
CA ASP A 305 12.35 -6.20 0.75
C ASP A 305 11.49 -5.06 0.17
N THR A 306 11.12 -4.15 1.03
CA THR A 306 10.39 -2.92 0.70
C THR A 306 11.26 -1.72 0.99
N TYR A 307 10.96 -0.56 0.39
CA TYR A 307 11.90 0.55 0.35
C TYR A 307 11.22 1.90 0.56
N ILE A 308 11.98 2.83 1.15
CA ILE A 308 11.75 4.26 1.01
C ILE A 308 12.74 4.76 -0.05
N VAL A 309 12.22 5.48 -1.02
CA VAL A 309 12.99 5.99 -2.17
C VAL A 309 13.08 7.51 -2.09
N VAL A 310 14.27 8.03 -2.29
CA VAL A 310 14.55 9.48 -2.28
C VAL A 310 15.50 9.85 -3.43
N GLU A 311 15.60 11.13 -3.74
CA GLU A 311 16.67 11.63 -4.60
C GLU A 311 18.03 11.51 -3.89
N PHE A 312 19.00 10.83 -4.51
CA PHE A 312 20.31 10.59 -3.91
C PHE A 312 21.02 11.90 -3.56
N ALA A 313 21.04 12.86 -4.49
CA ALA A 313 21.73 14.12 -4.28
C ALA A 313 21.22 14.90 -3.04
N ARG A 314 19.95 14.72 -2.66
CA ARG A 314 19.40 15.37 -1.46
C ARG A 314 19.79 14.71 -0.14
N VAL A 315 20.34 13.51 -0.16
CA VAL A 315 20.76 12.77 1.04
C VAL A 315 22.28 12.50 1.07
N ASP A 316 23.00 12.88 0.03
CA ASP A 316 24.45 12.83 -0.04
C ASP A 316 25.04 14.11 0.60
N PRO A 317 25.77 14.00 1.73
CA PRO A 317 26.32 15.17 2.44
C PRO A 317 27.34 15.96 1.64
N THR A 318 27.83 15.42 0.52
CA THR A 318 28.77 16.10 -0.38
C THR A 318 28.06 16.91 -1.48
N SER A 319 26.76 16.74 -1.63
CA SER A 319 25.96 17.41 -2.65
C SER A 319 25.60 18.84 -2.26
N ALA A 320 25.59 19.74 -3.23
CA ALA A 320 25.12 21.13 -3.06
C ALA A 320 23.61 21.21 -2.72
N THR A 321 22.85 20.16 -3.00
CA THR A 321 21.41 20.07 -2.71
C THR A 321 21.11 19.24 -1.46
N TYR A 322 22.12 18.97 -0.63
CA TYR A 322 21.96 18.17 0.59
C TYR A 322 20.88 18.74 1.51
N ASP A 323 20.01 17.86 1.98
CA ASP A 323 18.88 18.14 2.86
C ASP A 323 18.97 17.24 4.11
N ALA A 324 19.47 17.78 5.21
CA ALA A 324 19.67 17.05 6.46
C ALA A 324 18.35 16.48 7.03
N GLY A 325 17.22 17.18 6.83
CA GLY A 325 15.90 16.72 7.22
C GLY A 325 15.50 15.47 6.46
N LEU A 326 15.63 15.49 5.13
CA LEU A 326 15.35 14.33 4.27
C LEU A 326 16.29 13.15 4.59
N ALA A 327 17.58 13.42 4.74
CA ALA A 327 18.58 12.42 5.10
C ALA A 327 18.25 11.73 6.44
N SER A 328 17.73 12.48 7.42
CA SER A 328 17.33 11.92 8.71
C SER A 328 16.20 10.89 8.61
N LEU A 329 15.33 11.02 7.61
CA LEU A 329 14.20 10.09 7.39
C LEU A 329 14.65 8.73 6.89
N VAL A 330 15.80 8.64 6.23
CA VAL A 330 16.34 7.40 5.66
C VAL A 330 17.61 6.91 6.37
N ASN A 331 17.92 7.48 7.52
CA ASN A 331 19.04 7.05 8.37
C ASN A 331 18.67 5.78 9.14
N THR A 332 19.17 4.62 8.73
CA THR A 332 18.87 3.32 9.33
C THR A 332 19.27 3.21 10.81
N SER A 333 20.23 4.00 11.27
CA SER A 333 20.71 3.99 12.66
C SER A 333 19.86 4.84 13.60
N ALA A 334 19.10 5.81 13.09
CA ALA A 334 18.30 6.70 13.92
C ALA A 334 16.98 6.02 14.35
N ALA A 335 16.73 5.86 15.63
CA ALA A 335 15.58 5.13 16.19
C ALA A 335 14.22 5.57 15.62
N LYS A 336 14.06 6.84 15.29
CA LYS A 336 12.85 7.46 14.73
C LYS A 336 13.04 7.87 13.27
N SER A 337 13.65 7.01 12.47
CA SER A 337 13.71 7.12 11.01
C SER A 337 12.76 6.12 10.37
N LEU A 338 12.25 6.42 9.16
CA LEU A 338 11.40 5.49 8.41
C LEU A 338 12.11 4.15 8.12
N THR A 339 13.43 4.18 7.95
CA THR A 339 14.22 3.00 7.57
C THR A 339 14.85 2.27 8.75
N ASN A 340 14.67 2.74 9.99
CA ASN A 340 15.11 2.02 11.18
C ASN A 340 14.31 0.75 11.43
N PHE A 341 14.97 -0.33 11.82
CA PHE A 341 14.34 -1.57 12.24
C PHE A 341 14.82 -2.05 13.62
N GLY A 342 14.92 -1.13 14.56
CA GLY A 342 15.21 -1.41 15.97
C GLY A 342 14.11 -2.25 16.64
N THR A 343 14.46 -2.89 17.77
CA THR A 343 13.54 -3.77 18.50
C THR A 343 12.92 -3.13 19.75
N SER A 344 13.52 -2.04 20.24
CA SER A 344 12.99 -1.30 21.39
C SER A 344 11.61 -0.69 21.05
N PRO A 345 10.63 -0.71 21.96
CA PRO A 345 9.28 -0.15 21.74
C PRO A 345 9.26 1.30 21.22
N ALA A 346 10.28 2.10 21.53
CA ALA A 346 10.39 3.51 21.13
C ALA A 346 11.00 3.69 19.71
N THR A 347 11.12 2.63 18.91
CA THR A 347 11.72 2.66 17.57
C THR A 347 10.67 2.51 16.47
N ALA A 348 10.98 3.02 15.26
CA ALA A 348 10.16 2.80 14.08
C ALA A 348 10.07 1.30 13.71
N GLY A 349 11.12 0.52 13.95
CA GLY A 349 11.13 -0.92 13.71
C GLY A 349 10.11 -1.67 14.55
N ALA A 350 9.95 -1.31 15.83
CA ALA A 350 8.94 -1.92 16.69
C ALA A 350 7.49 -1.62 16.22
N VAL A 351 7.25 -0.42 15.69
CA VAL A 351 5.98 -0.07 15.05
C VAL A 351 5.76 -0.93 13.81
N LYS A 352 6.72 -1.02 12.90
CA LYS A 352 6.60 -1.82 11.65
C LYS A 352 6.29 -3.29 11.91
N LYS A 353 6.82 -3.88 13.00
CA LYS A 353 6.48 -5.24 13.42
C LYS A 353 4.99 -5.43 13.73
N LYS A 354 4.31 -4.40 14.27
CA LYS A 354 2.87 -4.46 14.53
C LYS A 354 2.04 -4.47 13.25
N PHE A 355 2.62 -3.98 12.14
CA PHE A 355 2.04 -4.05 10.80
C PHE A 355 2.52 -5.29 10.01
N GLY A 356 2.97 -6.34 10.67
CA GLY A 356 3.30 -7.62 10.03
C GLY A 356 4.65 -7.63 9.28
N PHE A 357 5.51 -6.63 9.45
CA PHE A 357 6.82 -6.60 8.80
C PHE A 357 7.90 -7.25 9.64
N LEU A 358 8.88 -7.88 8.98
CA LEU A 358 10.16 -8.27 9.56
C LEU A 358 11.28 -7.27 9.18
N ALA A 359 12.45 -7.43 9.81
CA ALA A 359 13.63 -6.68 9.41
C ALA A 359 13.96 -6.96 7.94
N PRO A 360 14.43 -5.97 7.16
CA PRO A 360 14.83 -6.19 5.79
C PRO A 360 15.98 -7.21 5.72
N SER A 361 16.08 -7.94 4.60
CA SER A 361 17.14 -8.94 4.41
C SER A 361 18.53 -8.32 4.33
N THR A 362 18.61 -7.05 4.00
CA THR A 362 19.82 -6.23 3.94
C THR A 362 19.54 -4.80 4.36
N THR A 363 20.55 -4.12 4.88
CA THR A 363 20.55 -2.67 5.11
C THR A 363 21.21 -1.89 3.98
N ASN A 364 21.75 -2.59 2.98
CA ASN A 364 22.43 -1.98 1.85
C ASN A 364 21.45 -1.22 0.99
N THR A 365 21.75 0.04 0.72
CA THR A 365 21.00 0.88 -0.20
C THR A 365 21.33 0.52 -1.66
N GLN A 366 20.40 0.80 -2.56
CA GLN A 366 20.58 0.61 -3.99
C GLN A 366 20.26 1.90 -4.73
N ARG A 367 21.07 2.23 -5.74
CA ARG A 367 20.75 3.34 -6.65
C ARG A 367 20.05 2.86 -7.91
N ALA A 368 19.26 3.73 -8.51
CA ALA A 368 18.52 3.44 -9.74
C ALA A 368 18.33 4.69 -10.60
N ASN A 369 17.99 4.48 -11.86
CA ASN A 369 17.56 5.54 -12.76
C ASN A 369 16.19 6.10 -12.34
N LEU A 370 15.85 7.28 -12.85
CA LEU A 370 14.48 7.80 -12.85
C LEU A 370 13.56 6.86 -13.64
N SER A 371 12.28 6.81 -13.28
CA SER A 371 11.25 5.96 -13.91
C SER A 371 10.46 6.71 -14.97
#